data_1a6d4b0c91c7adc550217c99b1fc4922
#
_entry.id   1a6d4b0c91c7adc550217c99b1fc4922
#
_cell.length_a   1.000
_cell.length_b   1.000
_cell.length_c   1.000
_cell.angle_alpha   90.00
_cell.angle_beta   90.00
_cell.angle_gamma   90.00
#
_symmetry.space_group_name_H-M   'P 1'
#
loop_
_entity.id
_entity.type
_entity.pdbx_description
1 polymer ?
#
loop_
_entity_poly.entity_id
_entity_poly.type
_entity_poly.pdbx_seq_one_letter_code
_entity_poly.pdbx_strand_id
1 'polypeptide(L)'
;DSIMKILITGGNGFLANSLKQYIDGDYYGKDMLDVTDRNCIRNLPTYDVLIHTATGNIDVNNNLPLLFSKATKIFAFTSKQGTFINWQKSGPLNYGLEKLTLNFLAYRHNIENHTIQVFEPGHMETQEQYNNIAKKFSDVYLDWKFEKNMIYDLSSDRYIAY
;
A
#
# COMPACT_ATOMS: atom_id res chain seq x y z
N ASP A 1 26.75 -0.54 -8.98
CA ASP A 1 25.29 -0.50 -9.18
C ASP A 1 24.60 -1.29 -8.09
N SER A 2 23.99 -0.59 -7.19
CA SER A 2 23.23 -1.22 -6.13
C SER A 2 21.87 -1.67 -6.65
N ILE A 3 21.53 -2.93 -6.40
CA ILE A 3 20.20 -3.44 -6.68
C ILE A 3 19.24 -2.82 -5.65
N MET A 4 18.15 -2.24 -6.11
CA MET A 4 17.12 -1.68 -5.27
C MET A 4 16.43 -2.80 -4.48
N LYS A 5 16.37 -2.65 -3.15
CA LYS A 5 15.66 -3.60 -2.29
C LYS A 5 14.21 -3.18 -2.13
N ILE A 6 13.31 -4.04 -2.56
CA ILE A 6 11.86 -3.78 -2.54
C ILE A 6 11.17 -4.86 -1.72
N LEU A 7 10.37 -4.44 -0.75
CA LEU A 7 9.50 -5.32 0.03
C LEU A 7 8.06 -5.13 -0.42
N ILE A 8 7.38 -6.24 -0.70
CA ILE A 8 5.95 -6.24 -1.00
C ILE A 8 5.25 -7.06 0.08
N THR A 9 4.45 -6.39 0.90
CA THR A 9 3.61 -7.06 1.90
C THR A 9 2.36 -7.61 1.24
N GLY A 10 1.68 -8.57 1.90
CA GLY A 10 0.52 -9.21 1.29
C GLY A 10 0.89 -10.00 0.03
N GLY A 11 2.09 -10.60 0.02
CA GLY A 11 2.72 -11.18 -1.17
C GLY A 11 1.97 -12.33 -1.82
N ASN A 12 1.01 -12.94 -1.13
CA ASN A 12 0.15 -13.99 -1.68
C ASN A 12 -1.21 -13.46 -2.19
N GLY A 13 -1.46 -12.16 -2.06
CA GLY A 13 -2.72 -11.54 -2.52
C GLY A 13 -2.77 -11.35 -4.03
N PHE A 14 -3.96 -10.98 -4.52
CA PHE A 14 -4.20 -10.83 -5.96
C PHE A 14 -3.36 -9.72 -6.58
N LEU A 15 -3.29 -8.56 -5.95
CA LEU A 15 -2.52 -7.45 -6.48
C LEU A 15 -1.02 -7.78 -6.49
N ALA A 16 -0.50 -8.32 -5.39
CA ALA A 16 0.90 -8.71 -5.31
C ALA A 16 1.27 -9.74 -6.37
N ASN A 17 0.42 -10.73 -6.62
CA ASN A 17 0.66 -11.72 -7.66
C ASN A 17 0.72 -11.09 -9.06
N SER A 18 -0.10 -10.09 -9.31
CA SER A 18 -0.03 -9.35 -10.58
C SER A 18 1.23 -8.49 -10.68
N LEU A 19 1.67 -7.89 -9.57
CA LEU A 19 2.90 -7.10 -9.53
C LEU A 19 4.15 -7.95 -9.83
N LYS A 20 4.15 -9.24 -9.50
CA LYS A 20 5.29 -10.13 -9.78
C LYS A 20 5.68 -10.17 -11.25
N GLN A 21 4.77 -9.85 -12.16
CA GLN A 21 5.05 -9.81 -13.60
C GLN A 21 5.95 -8.63 -13.97
N TYR A 22 6.01 -7.60 -13.14
CA TYR A 22 6.63 -6.32 -13.49
C TYR A 22 7.70 -5.86 -12.53
N ILE A 23 7.68 -6.32 -11.28
CA ILE A 23 8.54 -5.82 -10.21
C ILE A 23 9.22 -6.98 -9.51
N ASP A 24 10.56 -6.96 -9.48
CA ASP A 24 11.36 -7.89 -8.68
C ASP A 24 11.44 -7.37 -7.25
N GLY A 25 11.34 -8.27 -6.28
CA GLY A 25 11.43 -7.90 -4.87
C GLY A 25 11.10 -9.07 -3.97
N ASP A 26 11.05 -8.79 -2.67
CA ASP A 26 10.69 -9.76 -1.64
C ASP A 26 9.17 -9.72 -1.44
N TYR A 27 8.48 -10.75 -1.91
CA TYR A 27 7.03 -10.87 -1.80
C TYR A 27 6.71 -11.73 -0.58
N TYR A 28 6.34 -11.08 0.51
CA TYR A 28 6.08 -11.77 1.78
C TYR A 28 4.59 -11.79 2.10
N GLY A 29 4.02 -13.00 2.07
CA GLY A 29 2.70 -13.26 2.60
C GLY A 29 2.73 -13.38 4.12
N LYS A 30 1.58 -13.63 4.72
CA LYS A 30 1.41 -13.69 6.18
C LYS A 30 2.30 -14.75 6.84
N ASP A 31 2.59 -15.84 6.14
CA ASP A 31 3.45 -16.94 6.63
C ASP A 31 4.90 -16.50 6.81
N MET A 32 5.38 -15.53 6.04
CA MET A 32 6.75 -14.99 6.14
C MET A 32 6.81 -13.67 6.88
N LEU A 33 5.81 -12.84 6.74
CA LEU A 33 5.71 -11.53 7.40
C LEU A 33 4.27 -11.27 7.80
N ASP A 34 3.95 -11.58 9.04
CA ASP A 34 2.68 -11.19 9.64
C ASP A 34 2.78 -9.74 10.12
N VAL A 35 2.17 -8.82 9.39
CA VAL A 35 2.21 -7.39 9.71
C VAL A 35 1.47 -7.05 11.01
N THR A 36 0.65 -7.97 11.53
CA THR A 36 0.02 -7.82 12.84
C THR A 36 0.98 -8.16 13.99
N ASP A 37 2.09 -8.82 13.69
CA ASP A 37 3.09 -9.21 14.67
C ASP A 37 4.25 -8.20 14.65
N ARG A 38 4.35 -7.41 15.72
CA ARG A 38 5.37 -6.39 15.85
C ARG A 38 6.80 -6.95 15.80
N ASN A 39 7.01 -8.15 16.35
CA ASN A 39 8.33 -8.78 16.35
C ASN A 39 8.78 -9.17 14.94
N CYS A 40 7.86 -9.63 14.11
CA CYS A 40 8.17 -9.92 12.70
C CYS A 40 8.69 -8.66 12.00
N ILE A 41 8.06 -7.52 12.24
CA ILE A 41 8.47 -6.25 11.60
C ILE A 41 9.80 -5.78 12.16
N ARG A 42 10.02 -5.87 13.48
CA ARG A 42 11.29 -5.46 14.09
C ARG A 42 12.49 -6.18 13.50
N ASN A 43 12.32 -7.43 13.14
CA ASN A 43 13.40 -8.27 12.60
C ASN A 43 13.66 -8.05 11.11
N LEU A 44 12.85 -7.24 10.44
CA LEU A 44 13.06 -6.92 9.03
C LEU A 44 14.29 -6.04 8.85
N PRO A 45 15.07 -6.26 7.78
CA PRO A 45 16.07 -5.27 7.36
C PRO A 45 15.38 -4.02 6.83
N THR A 46 16.17 -2.99 6.52
CA THR A 46 15.66 -1.81 5.84
C THR A 46 15.59 -2.05 4.34
N TYR A 47 14.62 -1.41 3.70
CA TYR A 47 14.37 -1.51 2.26
C TYR A 47 14.40 -0.13 1.62
N ASP A 48 14.69 -0.09 0.33
CA ASP A 48 14.60 1.16 -0.45
C ASP A 48 13.14 1.52 -0.72
N VAL A 49 12.33 0.51 -1.00
CA VAL A 49 10.91 0.68 -1.33
C VAL A 49 10.07 -0.35 -0.58
N LEU A 50 8.98 0.10 -0.02
CA LEU A 50 7.90 -0.74 0.51
C LEU A 50 6.67 -0.56 -0.38
N ILE A 51 6.14 -1.67 -0.87
CA ILE A 51 4.83 -1.70 -1.54
C ILE A 51 3.89 -2.48 -0.61
N HIS A 52 3.01 -1.76 0.07
CA HIS A 52 2.16 -2.32 1.10
C HIS A 52 0.79 -2.67 0.50
N THR A 53 0.57 -3.96 0.27
CA THR A 53 -0.70 -4.48 -0.26
C THR A 53 -1.45 -5.36 0.74
N ALA A 54 -0.89 -5.60 1.93
CA ALA A 54 -1.55 -6.44 2.94
C ALA A 54 -2.90 -5.85 3.33
N THR A 55 -3.91 -6.71 3.37
CA THR A 55 -5.27 -6.35 3.72
C THR A 55 -5.94 -7.58 4.36
N GLY A 56 -7.11 -7.42 4.95
CA GLY A 56 -7.86 -8.53 5.54
C GLY A 56 -8.76 -8.07 6.65
N ASN A 57 -8.21 -7.38 7.65
CA ASN A 57 -8.98 -6.73 8.68
C ASN A 57 -8.19 -5.54 9.23
N ILE A 58 -8.83 -4.77 10.12
CA ILE A 58 -8.25 -3.53 10.64
C ILE A 58 -6.91 -3.76 11.39
N ASP A 59 -6.67 -4.96 11.90
CA ASP A 59 -5.47 -5.27 12.68
C ASP A 59 -4.19 -5.18 11.84
N VAL A 60 -4.29 -5.26 10.50
CA VAL A 60 -3.12 -5.07 9.62
C VAL A 60 -2.50 -3.69 9.78
N ASN A 61 -3.24 -2.72 10.34
CA ASN A 61 -2.76 -1.36 10.54
C ASN A 61 -2.06 -1.14 11.89
N ASN A 62 -2.11 -2.12 12.81
CA ASN A 62 -1.65 -1.91 14.19
C ASN A 62 -0.18 -1.52 14.29
N ASN A 63 0.65 -1.99 13.37
CA ASN A 63 2.09 -1.77 13.40
C ASN A 63 2.60 -0.98 12.19
N LEU A 64 1.72 -0.29 11.46
CA LEU A 64 2.11 0.44 10.26
C LEU A 64 3.20 1.50 10.51
N PRO A 65 3.16 2.28 11.59
CA PRO A 65 4.24 3.25 11.83
C PRO A 65 5.62 2.58 11.89
N LEU A 66 5.71 1.41 12.51
CA LEU A 66 6.97 0.66 12.55
C LEU A 66 7.34 0.11 11.17
N LEU A 67 6.37 -0.42 10.43
CA LEU A 67 6.60 -0.91 9.08
C LEU A 67 7.08 0.21 8.15
N PHE A 68 6.46 1.39 8.22
CA PHE A 68 6.86 2.55 7.44
C PHE A 68 8.31 2.96 7.73
N SER A 69 8.76 2.77 8.98
CA SER A 69 10.15 3.12 9.36
C SER A 69 11.20 2.22 8.69
N LYS A 70 10.79 1.12 8.08
CA LYS A 70 11.69 0.15 7.45
C LYS A 70 12.01 0.46 5.99
N ALA A 71 11.44 1.49 5.42
CA ALA A 71 11.67 1.83 4.00
C ALA A 71 11.80 3.33 3.78
N THR A 72 12.55 3.70 2.75
CA THR A 72 12.76 5.10 2.37
C THR A 72 11.60 5.66 1.56
N LYS A 73 11.03 4.86 0.66
CA LYS A 73 9.87 5.22 -0.17
C LYS A 73 8.78 4.18 0.04
N ILE A 74 7.56 4.63 0.22
CA ILE A 74 6.45 3.77 0.57
C ILE A 74 5.27 4.03 -0.36
N PHE A 75 4.72 2.94 -0.89
CA PHE A 75 3.50 2.96 -1.67
C PHE A 75 2.48 2.07 -0.98
N ALA A 76 1.29 2.60 -0.73
CA ALA A 76 0.21 1.86 -0.10
C ALA A 76 -1.04 1.93 -0.97
N PHE A 77 -1.86 0.91 -0.92
CA PHE A 77 -3.09 0.82 -1.71
C PHE A 77 -4.31 0.91 -0.81
N THR A 78 -5.19 1.83 -1.14
CA THR A 78 -6.41 2.10 -0.39
C THR A 78 -7.65 1.79 -1.23
N SER A 79 -8.80 2.28 -0.80
CA SER A 79 -10.07 2.18 -1.51
C SER A 79 -10.86 3.46 -1.27
N LYS A 80 -11.70 3.84 -2.22
CA LYS A 80 -12.64 4.95 -2.03
C LYS A 80 -13.58 4.72 -0.86
N GLN A 81 -13.79 3.45 -0.47
CA GLN A 81 -14.57 3.11 0.72
C GLN A 81 -13.92 3.60 2.02
N GLY A 82 -12.61 3.83 2.04
CA GLY A 82 -11.88 4.31 3.20
C GLY A 82 -11.76 5.82 3.32
N THR A 83 -12.48 6.60 2.52
CA THR A 83 -12.48 8.06 2.64
C THR A 83 -13.42 8.52 3.76
N PHE A 84 -13.23 9.75 4.24
CA PHE A 84 -14.10 10.33 5.27
C PHE A 84 -15.58 10.37 4.84
N ILE A 85 -15.84 10.51 3.55
CA ILE A 85 -17.21 10.56 3.02
C ILE A 85 -17.82 9.17 2.96
N ASN A 86 -17.03 8.14 2.67
CA ASN A 86 -17.58 6.84 2.26
C ASN A 86 -17.38 5.71 3.28
N TRP A 87 -16.52 5.85 4.30
CA TRP A 87 -16.16 4.72 5.15
C TRP A 87 -17.35 4.03 5.86
N GLN A 88 -18.37 4.81 6.20
CA GLN A 88 -19.58 4.27 6.84
C GLN A 88 -20.57 3.65 5.85
N LYS A 89 -20.39 3.89 4.55
CA LYS A 89 -21.30 3.41 3.50
C LYS A 89 -20.89 2.05 2.95
N SER A 90 -19.67 1.60 3.24
CA SER A 90 -19.19 0.33 2.74
C SER A 90 -19.88 -0.84 3.44
N GLY A 91 -20.14 -1.92 2.69
CA GLY A 91 -20.86 -3.09 3.19
C GLY A 91 -20.21 -3.72 4.41
N PRO A 92 -19.11 -4.46 4.33
CA PRO A 92 -18.41 -4.89 5.54
C PRO A 92 -17.80 -3.67 6.21
N LEU A 93 -18.37 -3.29 7.37
CA LEU A 93 -17.95 -2.11 8.13
C LEU A 93 -16.43 -2.07 8.35
N ASN A 94 -15.82 -3.25 8.50
CA ASN A 94 -14.40 -3.38 8.76
C ASN A 94 -13.51 -2.96 7.58
N TYR A 95 -13.94 -3.14 6.34
CA TYR A 95 -13.11 -2.80 5.19
C TYR A 95 -12.95 -1.28 5.03
N GLY A 96 -14.03 -0.53 5.12
CA GLY A 96 -13.97 0.94 5.09
C GLY A 96 -13.13 1.49 6.22
N LEU A 97 -13.29 0.97 7.44
CA LEU A 97 -12.52 1.39 8.61
C LEU A 97 -11.05 1.00 8.49
N GLU A 98 -10.75 -0.18 7.95
CA GLU A 98 -9.38 -0.59 7.67
C GLU A 98 -8.67 0.42 6.76
N LYS A 99 -9.31 0.79 5.65
CA LYS A 99 -8.71 1.72 4.69
C LYS A 99 -8.68 3.16 5.20
N LEU A 100 -9.68 3.58 5.97
CA LEU A 100 -9.65 4.89 6.62
C LEU A 100 -8.48 5.00 7.58
N THR A 101 -8.23 3.96 8.37
CA THR A 101 -7.11 3.93 9.31
C THR A 101 -5.76 3.95 8.59
N LEU A 102 -5.62 3.18 7.52
CA LEU A 102 -4.44 3.22 6.67
C LEU A 102 -4.18 4.64 6.15
N ASN A 103 -5.22 5.26 5.60
CA ASN A 103 -5.12 6.61 5.02
C ASN A 103 -4.72 7.63 6.08
N PHE A 104 -5.29 7.54 7.27
CA PHE A 104 -4.94 8.43 8.38
C PHE A 104 -3.48 8.29 8.81
N LEU A 105 -3.00 7.05 8.94
CA LEU A 105 -1.61 6.80 9.33
C LEU A 105 -0.62 7.25 8.26
N ALA A 106 -0.95 7.06 7.00
CA ALA A 106 -0.12 7.55 5.90
C ALA A 106 -0.09 9.08 5.85
N TYR A 107 -1.25 9.71 6.00
CA TYR A 107 -1.34 11.17 6.05
C TYR A 107 -0.48 11.74 7.18
N ARG A 108 -0.59 11.16 8.37
CA ARG A 108 0.18 11.61 9.52
C ARG A 108 1.68 11.42 9.32
N HIS A 109 2.10 10.29 8.78
CA HIS A 109 3.51 10.03 8.48
C HIS A 109 4.06 11.11 7.54
N ASN A 110 3.30 11.48 6.53
CA ASN A 110 3.72 12.46 5.53
C ASN A 110 3.86 13.89 6.07
N ILE A 111 3.17 14.23 7.15
CA ILE A 111 3.36 15.54 7.80
C ILE A 111 4.81 15.72 8.22
N GLU A 112 5.45 14.64 8.68
CA GLU A 112 6.83 14.70 9.16
C GLU A 112 7.84 14.25 8.10
N ASN A 113 7.55 13.22 7.34
CA ASN A 113 8.54 12.56 6.49
C ASN A 113 8.26 12.64 4.99
N HIS A 114 7.01 12.80 4.58
CA HIS A 114 6.53 12.91 3.19
C HIS A 114 7.17 11.89 2.23
N THR A 115 7.11 10.61 2.59
CA THR A 115 7.70 9.51 1.83
C THR A 115 6.68 8.45 1.42
N ILE A 116 5.39 8.67 1.69
CA ILE A 116 4.32 7.74 1.34
C ILE A 116 3.43 8.33 0.26
N GLN A 117 3.17 7.55 -0.78
CA GLN A 117 2.07 7.81 -1.70
C GLN A 117 1.03 6.71 -1.54
N VAL A 118 -0.18 7.13 -1.22
CA VAL A 118 -1.34 6.23 -1.19
C VAL A 118 -2.01 6.26 -2.56
N PHE A 119 -2.25 5.08 -3.12
CA PHE A 119 -2.93 4.91 -4.40
C PHE A 119 -4.32 4.33 -4.20
N GLU A 120 -5.29 4.87 -4.92
CA GLU A 120 -6.59 4.25 -5.12
C GLU A 120 -6.56 3.54 -6.47
N PRO A 121 -6.64 2.19 -6.49
CA PRO A 121 -6.45 1.45 -7.75
C PRO A 121 -7.68 1.45 -8.67
N GLY A 122 -8.85 1.81 -8.16
CA GLY A 122 -10.08 1.63 -8.86
C GLY A 122 -10.68 0.25 -8.61
N HIS A 123 -11.66 -0.12 -9.42
CA HIS A 123 -12.38 -1.38 -9.25
C HIS A 123 -11.53 -2.57 -9.73
N MET A 124 -11.36 -3.57 -8.89
CA MET A 124 -10.58 -4.77 -9.18
C MET A 124 -11.34 -6.03 -8.77
N GLU A 125 -11.95 -6.70 -9.73
CA GLU A 125 -12.62 -7.99 -9.52
C GLU A 125 -12.00 -9.10 -10.37
N THR A 126 -11.54 -8.77 -11.58
CA THR A 126 -11.02 -9.76 -12.52
C THR A 126 -9.50 -9.73 -12.53
N GLN A 127 -8.89 -10.84 -12.96
CA GLN A 127 -7.44 -10.93 -13.12
C GLN A 127 -6.93 -9.86 -14.09
N GLU A 128 -7.68 -9.58 -15.14
CA GLU A 128 -7.32 -8.53 -16.11
C GLU A 128 -7.25 -7.16 -15.44
N GLN A 129 -8.21 -6.83 -14.57
CA GLN A 129 -8.20 -5.56 -13.85
C GLN A 129 -7.01 -5.46 -12.90
N TYR A 130 -6.68 -6.53 -12.16
CA TYR A 130 -5.48 -6.57 -11.32
C TYR A 130 -4.21 -6.37 -12.15
N ASN A 131 -4.11 -7.05 -13.28
CA ASN A 131 -2.94 -6.94 -14.16
C ASN A 131 -2.80 -5.52 -14.72
N ASN A 132 -3.89 -4.89 -15.11
CA ASN A 132 -3.87 -3.52 -15.64
C ASN A 132 -3.37 -2.52 -14.60
N ILE A 133 -3.84 -2.65 -13.37
CA ILE A 133 -3.41 -1.78 -12.27
C ILE A 133 -1.94 -2.04 -11.92
N ALA A 134 -1.52 -3.31 -11.86
CA ALA A 134 -0.13 -3.66 -11.60
C ALA A 134 0.80 -3.08 -12.66
N LYS A 135 0.43 -3.16 -13.93
CA LYS A 135 1.20 -2.59 -15.03
C LYS A 135 1.29 -1.06 -14.90
N LYS A 136 0.17 -0.41 -14.65
CA LYS A 136 0.11 1.04 -14.50
C LYS A 136 0.96 1.53 -13.34
N PHE A 137 0.88 0.86 -12.20
CA PHE A 137 1.70 1.16 -11.04
C PHE A 137 3.20 0.96 -11.37
N SER A 138 3.54 -0.15 -11.99
CA SER A 138 4.93 -0.47 -12.33
C SER A 138 5.55 0.56 -13.26
N ASP A 139 4.75 1.21 -14.09
CA ASP A 139 5.24 2.23 -15.03
C ASP A 139 5.58 3.55 -14.33
N VAL A 140 5.04 3.82 -13.13
CA VAL A 140 5.15 5.14 -12.51
C VAL A 140 5.92 5.16 -11.18
N TYR A 141 6.04 4.03 -10.47
CA TYR A 141 6.48 4.08 -9.07
C TYR A 141 7.96 4.47 -8.91
N LEU A 142 8.85 4.06 -9.81
CA LEU A 142 10.28 4.34 -9.68
C LEU A 142 10.59 5.83 -9.75
N ASP A 143 9.86 6.56 -10.58
CA ASP A 143 10.05 7.99 -10.80
C ASP A 143 9.03 8.84 -10.07
N TRP A 144 8.29 8.22 -9.13
CA TRP A 144 7.22 8.93 -8.44
C TRP A 144 7.75 10.12 -7.66
N LYS A 145 7.06 11.25 -7.81
CA LYS A 145 7.37 12.47 -7.07
C LYS A 145 6.36 12.66 -5.95
N PHE A 146 6.84 12.62 -4.71
CA PHE A 146 6.02 12.75 -3.51
C PHE A 146 5.73 14.23 -3.26
N GLU A 147 4.85 14.82 -4.08
CA GLU A 147 4.61 16.26 -4.07
C GLU A 147 3.39 16.65 -3.24
N LYS A 148 2.40 15.78 -3.14
CA LYS A 148 1.14 16.08 -2.46
C LYS A 148 0.79 15.00 -1.45
N ASN A 149 0.39 15.43 -0.26
CA ASN A 149 -0.15 14.51 0.76
C ASN A 149 -1.64 14.26 0.49
N MET A 150 -1.91 13.58 -0.61
CA MET A 150 -3.25 13.22 -1.09
C MET A 150 -3.21 11.82 -1.67
N ILE A 151 -4.38 11.20 -1.81
CA ILE A 151 -4.51 9.92 -2.50
C ILE A 151 -4.39 10.16 -4.02
N TYR A 152 -3.66 9.30 -4.71
CA TYR A 152 -3.63 9.34 -6.18
C TYR A 152 -4.53 8.24 -6.73
N ASP A 153 -5.53 8.64 -7.51
CA ASP A 153 -6.47 7.72 -8.15
C ASP A 153 -5.90 7.24 -9.49
N LEU A 154 -5.45 5.98 -9.52
CA LEU A 154 -4.87 5.39 -10.72
C LEU A 154 -5.87 5.24 -11.87
N SER A 155 -7.16 5.15 -11.56
CA SER A 155 -8.18 5.00 -12.62
C SER A 155 -8.45 6.30 -13.36
N SER A 156 -8.30 7.43 -12.70
CA SER A 156 -8.56 8.76 -13.30
C SER A 156 -7.30 9.61 -13.47
N ASP A 157 -6.15 9.11 -13.03
CA ASP A 157 -4.86 9.81 -13.08
C ASP A 157 -4.90 11.19 -12.44
N ARG A 158 -5.51 11.29 -11.26
CA ARG A 158 -5.59 12.54 -10.52
C ARG A 158 -5.57 12.32 -9.02
N TYR A 159 -5.19 13.36 -8.29
CA TYR A 159 -5.23 13.36 -6.83
C TYR A 159 -6.67 13.52 -6.33
N ILE A 160 -6.96 12.84 -5.22
CA ILE A 160 -8.22 12.95 -4.49
C ILE A 160 -7.93 13.12 -3.00
N ALA A 161 -8.87 13.71 -2.27
CA ALA A 161 -8.73 13.95 -0.83
C ALA A 161 -8.85 12.63 -0.03
N TYR A 162 -8.15 12.59 1.10
CA TYR A 162 -8.36 11.54 2.07
C TYR A 162 -9.80 11.60 2.60
#